data_e5fc1a9c1679e440051037f65c3ca542
#
_entry.id   e5fc1a9c1679e440051037f65c3ca542
#
_cell.length_a   1.000
_cell.length_b   1.000
_cell.length_c   1.000
_cell.angle_alpha   90.00
_cell.angle_beta   90.00
_cell.angle_gamma   90.00
#
_symmetry.space_group_name_H-M   'P 1'
#
loop_
_entity.id
_entity.type
_entity.pdbx_description
1 polymer ?
#
loop_
_entity_poly.entity_id
_entity_poly.type
_entity_poly.pdbx_seq_one_letter_code
_entity_poly.pdbx_strand_id
1 'polypeptide(L)'
;MLPTSDNALEEIGMNTTFDSLTHKMQRAALGKTADIVLSHVNKDREKAMTQLVDVAKTFYGDSFSEETYNHARQTLSNPDSKWSRLINCMLDQLDPNVARTTALNLGYEAFFRGTKTIRENRVKYQCNIPWLILFDPTSACNMHCVGCWAGEYGHKNNLRFVDME
;
A
#
# COMPACT_ATOMS: atom_id res chain seq x y z
N MET A 1 -18.92 19.20 21.98
CA MET A 1 -19.42 19.99 20.84
C MET A 1 -18.56 19.57 19.63
N LEU A 2 -19.12 18.85 18.67
CA LEU A 2 -18.40 18.48 17.45
C LEU A 2 -18.26 19.73 16.58
N PRO A 3 -17.10 19.97 15.93
CA PRO A 3 -16.95 21.10 15.01
C PRO A 3 -17.95 20.96 13.86
N THR A 4 -18.55 22.06 13.47
CA THR A 4 -19.48 22.10 12.34
C THR A 4 -18.74 21.78 11.04
N SER A 5 -19.38 21.04 10.15
CA SER A 5 -18.82 20.46 8.93
C SER A 5 -18.06 21.45 8.01
N ASP A 6 -18.40 22.72 8.05
CA ASP A 6 -17.85 23.73 7.14
C ASP A 6 -16.42 24.17 7.51
N ASN A 7 -16.09 24.28 8.80
CA ASN A 7 -14.72 24.60 9.24
C ASN A 7 -13.72 23.44 9.03
N ALA A 8 -14.20 22.19 9.05
CA ALA A 8 -13.35 21.01 8.82
C ALA A 8 -12.93 20.88 7.34
N LEU A 9 -13.77 21.33 6.41
CA LEU A 9 -13.49 21.28 4.98
C LEU A 9 -12.50 22.38 4.52
N GLU A 10 -12.52 23.56 5.17
CA GLU A 10 -11.56 24.63 4.89
C GLU A 10 -10.14 24.33 5.41
N GLU A 11 -9.99 23.72 6.60
CA GLU A 11 -8.68 23.26 7.09
C GLU A 11 -8.10 22.13 6.25
N ILE A 12 -8.93 21.27 5.69
CA ILE A 12 -8.51 20.20 4.76
C ILE A 12 -8.02 20.81 3.42
N GLY A 13 -8.66 21.87 2.93
CA GLY A 13 -8.36 22.48 1.62
C GLY A 13 -7.00 23.17 1.52
N MET A 14 -6.51 23.82 2.57
CA MET A 14 -5.21 24.55 2.53
C MET A 14 -3.99 23.65 2.69
N ASN A 15 -4.11 22.51 3.40
CA ASN A 15 -3.02 21.55 3.54
C ASN A 15 -2.89 20.59 2.34
N THR A 16 -3.95 20.40 1.56
CA THR A 16 -3.97 19.41 0.48
C THR A 16 -3.08 19.75 -0.72
N THR A 17 -2.85 21.03 -1.02
CA THR A 17 -2.06 21.44 -2.20
C THR A 17 -0.57 21.28 -1.98
N PHE A 18 -0.04 21.67 -0.82
CA PHE A 18 1.40 21.53 -0.52
C PHE A 18 1.76 20.06 -0.22
N ASP A 19 0.94 19.35 0.52
CA ASP A 19 1.08 17.90 0.75
C ASP A 19 0.97 17.12 -0.57
N SER A 20 0.11 17.56 -1.50
CA SER A 20 -0.03 17.01 -2.85
C SER A 20 1.25 17.16 -3.68
N LEU A 21 1.96 18.28 -3.62
CA LEU A 21 3.19 18.49 -4.38
C LEU A 21 4.34 17.63 -3.81
N THR A 22 4.54 17.69 -2.49
CA THR A 22 5.54 16.87 -1.80
C THR A 22 5.29 15.37 -2.03
N HIS A 23 4.05 14.94 -1.95
CA HIS A 23 3.63 13.58 -2.24
C HIS A 23 3.97 13.17 -3.68
N LYS A 24 3.64 13.99 -4.67
CA LYS A 24 3.97 13.72 -6.08
C LYS A 24 5.48 13.60 -6.29
N MET A 25 6.26 14.47 -5.65
CA MET A 25 7.73 14.44 -5.73
C MET A 25 8.30 13.17 -5.09
N GLN A 26 7.85 12.81 -3.90
CA GLN A 26 8.28 11.59 -3.21
C GLN A 26 7.91 10.34 -4.01
N ARG A 27 6.68 10.28 -4.52
CA ARG A 27 6.22 9.17 -5.37
C ARG A 27 7.04 9.06 -6.66
N ALA A 28 7.38 10.18 -7.30
CA ALA A 28 8.22 10.20 -8.50
C ALA A 28 9.66 9.74 -8.20
N ALA A 29 10.25 10.19 -7.10
CA ALA A 29 11.58 9.78 -6.66
C ALA A 29 11.62 8.27 -6.37
N LEU A 30 10.62 7.74 -5.67
CA LEU A 30 10.45 6.31 -5.43
C LEU A 30 10.29 5.50 -6.71
N GLY A 31 9.50 6.02 -7.66
CA GLY A 31 9.33 5.38 -8.95
C GLY A 31 10.67 5.20 -9.67
N LYS A 32 11.51 6.23 -9.69
CA LYS A 32 12.88 6.14 -10.26
C LYS A 32 13.76 5.14 -9.51
N THR A 33 13.68 5.12 -8.18
CA THR A 33 14.44 4.15 -7.37
C THR A 33 13.96 2.72 -7.64
N ALA A 34 12.66 2.50 -7.74
CA ALA A 34 12.10 1.21 -8.13
C ALA A 34 12.56 0.77 -9.52
N ASP A 35 12.58 1.67 -10.49
CA ASP A 35 13.07 1.39 -11.86
C ASP A 35 14.55 0.98 -11.84
N ILE A 36 15.38 1.65 -11.04
CA ILE A 36 16.80 1.29 -10.88
C ILE A 36 16.94 -0.10 -10.26
N VAL A 37 16.21 -0.37 -9.16
CA VAL A 37 16.29 -1.69 -8.50
C VAL A 37 15.79 -2.79 -9.44
N LEU A 38 14.65 -2.59 -10.10
CA LEU A 38 14.12 -3.57 -11.07
C LEU A 38 15.07 -3.82 -12.25
N SER A 39 15.79 -2.81 -12.72
CA SER A 39 16.79 -2.98 -13.79
C SER A 39 18.01 -3.82 -13.36
N HIS A 40 18.31 -3.87 -12.06
CA HIS A 40 19.42 -4.63 -11.49
C HIS A 40 19.02 -6.05 -11.04
N VAL A 41 17.73 -6.32 -10.87
CA VAL A 41 17.21 -7.62 -10.40
C VAL A 41 17.72 -8.79 -11.25
N ASN A 42 17.81 -8.60 -12.56
CA ASN A 42 18.29 -9.66 -13.49
C ASN A 42 19.81 -9.85 -13.48
N LYS A 43 20.58 -8.91 -12.91
CA LYS A 43 22.05 -8.96 -12.89
C LYS A 43 22.58 -9.51 -11.57
N ASP A 44 22.00 -9.08 -10.47
CA ASP A 44 22.41 -9.46 -9.11
C ASP A 44 21.20 -9.39 -8.19
N ARG A 45 20.49 -10.50 -8.09
CA ARG A 45 19.20 -10.60 -7.39
C ARG A 45 19.35 -10.47 -5.88
N GLU A 46 20.42 -11.03 -5.31
CA GLU A 46 20.70 -10.94 -3.88
C GLU A 46 20.94 -9.49 -3.47
N LYS A 47 21.75 -8.77 -4.23
CA LYS A 47 21.99 -7.35 -4.02
C LYS A 47 20.73 -6.51 -4.19
N ALA A 48 19.89 -6.80 -5.18
CA ALA A 48 18.63 -6.12 -5.38
C ALA A 48 17.67 -6.31 -4.18
N MET A 49 17.61 -7.53 -3.60
CA MET A 49 16.81 -7.80 -2.41
C MET A 49 17.29 -7.00 -1.20
N THR A 50 18.60 -6.91 -1.00
CA THR A 50 19.19 -6.09 0.08
C THR A 50 18.86 -4.60 -0.13
N GLN A 51 18.98 -4.11 -1.36
CA GLN A 51 18.62 -2.73 -1.70
C GLN A 51 17.15 -2.41 -1.45
N LEU A 52 16.23 -3.35 -1.65
CA LEU A 52 14.81 -3.16 -1.31
C LEU A 52 14.62 -2.87 0.19
N VAL A 53 15.35 -3.55 1.06
CA VAL A 53 15.30 -3.30 2.50
C VAL A 53 15.88 -1.93 2.84
N ASP A 54 16.98 -1.53 2.19
CA ASP A 54 17.60 -0.23 2.42
C ASP A 54 16.72 0.93 1.95
N VAL A 55 16.05 0.75 0.82
CA VAL A 55 15.01 1.68 0.36
C VAL A 55 13.86 1.74 1.36
N ALA A 56 13.33 0.61 1.81
CA ALA A 56 12.30 0.59 2.83
C ALA A 56 12.75 1.31 4.12
N LYS A 57 13.98 1.07 4.57
CA LYS A 57 14.55 1.76 5.74
C LYS A 57 14.62 3.28 5.56
N THR A 58 14.94 3.76 4.36
CA THR A 58 14.97 5.21 4.06
C THR A 58 13.59 5.86 4.27
N PHE A 59 12.50 5.12 3.98
CA PHE A 59 11.13 5.62 4.13
C PHE A 59 10.54 5.41 5.51
N TYR A 60 10.76 4.22 6.08
CA TYR A 60 10.20 3.87 7.38
C TYR A 60 11.05 4.39 8.56
N GLY A 61 12.34 4.70 8.32
CA GLY A 61 13.25 5.26 9.32
C GLY A 61 13.21 4.46 10.63
N ASP A 62 12.99 5.17 11.72
CA ASP A 62 12.92 4.61 13.07
C ASP A 62 11.58 3.94 13.42
N SER A 63 10.67 3.78 12.43
CA SER A 63 9.38 3.08 12.65
C SER A 63 9.56 1.60 13.00
N PHE A 64 10.71 1.03 12.61
CA PHE A 64 11.11 -0.34 12.95
C PHE A 64 12.52 -0.34 13.55
N SER A 65 12.80 -1.32 14.41
CA SER A 65 14.13 -1.48 15.00
C SER A 65 15.17 -1.90 13.96
N GLU A 66 16.43 -1.61 14.22
CA GLU A 66 17.55 -2.05 13.38
C GLU A 66 17.60 -3.59 13.24
N GLU A 67 17.22 -4.29 14.31
CA GLU A 67 17.10 -5.74 14.31
C GLU A 67 16.06 -6.24 13.30
N THR A 68 14.93 -5.55 13.18
CA THR A 68 13.88 -5.85 12.18
C THR A 68 14.41 -5.73 10.76
N TYR A 69 15.15 -4.66 10.45
CA TYR A 69 15.77 -4.48 9.14
C TYR A 69 16.83 -5.53 8.84
N ASN A 70 17.66 -5.88 9.82
CA ASN A 70 18.67 -6.93 9.68
C ASN A 70 18.03 -8.31 9.47
N HIS A 71 16.96 -8.62 10.20
CA HIS A 71 16.19 -9.84 9.98
C HIS A 71 15.57 -9.89 8.57
N ALA A 72 15.02 -8.76 8.10
CA ALA A 72 14.49 -8.66 6.74
C ALA A 72 15.59 -8.89 5.68
N ARG A 73 16.78 -8.31 5.84
CA ARG A 73 17.93 -8.54 4.94
C ARG A 73 18.31 -10.02 4.91
N GLN A 74 18.48 -10.64 6.07
CA GLN A 74 18.81 -12.08 6.18
C GLN A 74 17.74 -12.97 5.53
N THR A 75 16.48 -12.65 5.77
CA THR A 75 15.35 -13.41 5.21
C THR A 75 15.29 -13.30 3.69
N LEU A 76 15.51 -12.12 3.13
CA LEU A 76 15.45 -11.89 1.69
C LEU A 76 16.70 -12.35 0.95
N SER A 77 17.87 -12.35 1.60
CA SER A 77 19.12 -12.90 1.04
C SER A 77 19.14 -14.42 1.09
N ASN A 78 18.30 -15.06 1.89
CA ASN A 78 18.23 -16.52 1.91
C ASN A 78 17.30 -17.03 0.79
N PRO A 79 17.82 -17.71 -0.26
CA PRO A 79 17.02 -18.18 -1.39
C PRO A 79 15.97 -19.23 -0.99
N ASP A 80 16.19 -19.96 0.12
CA ASP A 80 15.27 -20.98 0.62
C ASP A 80 14.12 -20.40 1.45
N SER A 81 14.19 -19.11 1.79
CA SER A 81 13.11 -18.45 2.53
C SER A 81 11.85 -18.36 1.67
N LYS A 82 10.68 -18.58 2.29
CA LYS A 82 9.39 -18.47 1.62
C LYS A 82 9.16 -17.07 1.05
N TRP A 83 9.66 -16.03 1.71
CA TRP A 83 9.54 -14.65 1.26
C TRP A 83 10.43 -14.34 0.07
N SER A 84 11.68 -14.82 0.10
CA SER A 84 12.59 -14.70 -1.03
C SER A 84 12.02 -15.42 -2.27
N ARG A 85 11.52 -16.65 -2.10
CA ARG A 85 10.88 -17.39 -3.20
C ARG A 85 9.64 -16.70 -3.73
N LEU A 86 8.78 -16.14 -2.86
CA LEU A 86 7.59 -15.39 -3.28
C LEU A 86 7.98 -14.17 -4.10
N ILE A 87 8.89 -13.33 -3.60
CA ILE A 87 9.33 -12.12 -4.31
C ILE A 87 10.02 -12.49 -5.63
N ASN A 88 10.85 -13.51 -5.64
CA ASN A 88 11.49 -13.99 -6.86
C ASN A 88 10.46 -14.46 -7.89
N CYS A 89 9.46 -15.23 -7.47
CA CYS A 89 8.36 -15.66 -8.33
C CYS A 89 7.60 -14.46 -8.92
N MET A 90 7.31 -13.45 -8.10
CA MET A 90 6.66 -12.21 -8.57
C MET A 90 7.53 -11.46 -9.58
N LEU A 91 8.81 -11.33 -9.33
CA LEU A 91 9.75 -10.64 -10.22
C LEU A 91 9.96 -11.39 -11.54
N ASP A 92 9.87 -12.71 -11.55
CA ASP A 92 10.00 -13.54 -12.76
C ASP A 92 8.72 -13.54 -13.62
N GLN A 93 7.56 -13.37 -13.01
CA GLN A 93 6.25 -13.54 -13.68
C GLN A 93 5.55 -12.22 -13.98
N LEU A 94 5.86 -11.14 -13.24
CA LEU A 94 5.19 -9.86 -13.43
C LEU A 94 5.89 -9.01 -14.50
N ASP A 95 5.07 -8.35 -15.30
CA ASP A 95 5.56 -7.25 -16.13
C ASP A 95 6.22 -6.17 -15.23
N PRO A 96 7.36 -5.59 -15.64
CA PRO A 96 8.07 -4.57 -14.84
C PRO A 96 7.18 -3.38 -14.43
N ASN A 97 6.23 -2.97 -15.28
CA ASN A 97 5.30 -1.88 -14.95
C ASN A 97 4.30 -2.30 -13.85
N VAL A 98 3.87 -3.57 -13.87
CA VAL A 98 3.00 -4.12 -12.81
C VAL A 98 3.77 -4.20 -11.50
N ALA A 99 5.00 -4.73 -11.51
CA ALA A 99 5.87 -4.79 -10.34
C ALA A 99 6.12 -3.39 -9.75
N ARG A 100 6.46 -2.42 -10.60
CA ARG A 100 6.64 -1.01 -10.23
C ARG A 100 5.37 -0.40 -9.63
N THR A 101 4.23 -0.59 -10.28
CA THR A 101 2.94 -0.06 -9.82
C THR A 101 2.55 -0.66 -8.47
N THR A 102 2.76 -1.96 -8.29
CA THR A 102 2.53 -2.65 -7.03
C THR A 102 3.44 -2.11 -5.91
N ALA A 103 4.73 -1.92 -6.18
CA ALA A 103 5.66 -1.33 -5.21
C ALA A 103 5.23 0.09 -4.79
N LEU A 104 4.77 0.91 -5.72
CA LEU A 104 4.33 2.27 -5.43
C LEU A 104 2.98 2.29 -4.70
N ASN A 105 2.00 1.54 -5.16
CA ASN A 105 0.67 1.60 -4.58
C ASN A 105 0.58 0.83 -3.26
N LEU A 106 1.11 -0.38 -3.19
CA LEU A 106 1.06 -1.18 -1.97
C LEU A 106 2.16 -0.77 -0.99
N GLY A 107 3.41 -0.65 -1.45
CA GLY A 107 4.55 -0.33 -0.59
C GLY A 107 4.49 1.12 -0.10
N TYR A 108 4.44 2.08 -0.99
CA TYR A 108 4.49 3.49 -0.59
C TYR A 108 3.13 4.04 -0.15
N GLU A 109 2.08 3.93 -0.97
CA GLU A 109 0.79 4.55 -0.63
C GLU A 109 0.10 3.84 0.53
N ALA A 110 -0.09 2.52 0.44
CA ALA A 110 -0.85 1.81 1.46
C ALA A 110 -0.05 1.58 2.74
N PHE A 111 1.14 0.96 2.65
CA PHE A 111 1.90 0.62 3.86
C PHE A 111 2.59 1.81 4.50
N PHE A 112 3.28 2.64 3.74
CA PHE A 112 4.03 3.76 4.35
C PHE A 112 3.10 4.94 4.64
N ARG A 113 2.57 5.59 3.61
CA ARG A 113 1.77 6.80 3.74
C ARG A 113 0.44 6.53 4.46
N GLY A 114 -0.27 5.48 4.07
CA GLY A 114 -1.53 5.09 4.67
C GLY A 114 -1.41 4.79 6.15
N THR A 115 -0.40 4.03 6.58
CA THR A 115 -0.17 3.72 7.99
C THR A 115 0.12 4.98 8.82
N LYS A 116 0.91 5.92 8.28
CA LYS A 116 1.16 7.21 8.93
C LYS A 116 -0.15 8.00 9.11
N THR A 117 -0.90 8.17 8.03
CA THR A 117 -2.20 8.86 8.04
C THR A 117 -3.20 8.22 9.01
N ILE A 118 -3.26 6.88 9.07
CA ILE A 118 -4.10 6.16 10.02
C ILE A 118 -3.70 6.47 11.45
N ARG A 119 -2.40 6.47 11.78
CA ARG A 119 -1.92 6.78 13.14
C ARG A 119 -2.29 8.20 13.55
N GLU A 120 -2.11 9.18 12.69
CA GLU A 120 -2.46 10.58 12.91
C GLU A 120 -3.97 10.76 13.11
N ASN A 121 -4.77 10.19 12.23
CA ASN A 121 -6.22 10.27 12.28
C ASN A 121 -6.82 9.51 13.48
N ARG A 122 -6.23 8.40 13.89
CA ARG A 122 -6.65 7.66 15.08
C ARG A 122 -6.59 8.53 16.34
N VAL A 123 -5.53 9.32 16.47
CA VAL A 123 -5.39 10.28 17.58
C VAL A 123 -6.36 11.44 17.42
N LYS A 124 -6.48 12.01 16.22
CA LYS A 124 -7.34 13.17 15.93
C LYS A 124 -8.83 12.87 16.18
N TYR A 125 -9.30 11.73 15.70
CA TYR A 125 -10.74 11.37 15.73
C TYR A 125 -11.12 10.44 16.90
N GLN A 126 -10.15 10.01 17.71
CA GLN A 126 -10.36 9.11 18.86
C GLN A 126 -11.14 7.82 18.49
N CYS A 127 -10.91 7.31 17.27
CA CYS A 127 -11.56 6.10 16.78
C CYS A 127 -10.58 5.21 16.03
N ASN A 128 -10.96 3.96 15.80
CA ASN A 128 -10.16 3.06 14.96
C ASN A 128 -10.41 3.39 13.50
N ILE A 129 -9.34 3.75 12.78
CA ILE A 129 -9.37 4.00 11.35
C ILE A 129 -9.04 2.69 10.63
N PRO A 130 -9.91 2.19 9.76
CA PRO A 130 -9.66 0.96 9.02
C PRO A 130 -8.51 1.14 8.03
N TRP A 131 -7.67 0.12 7.92
CA TRP A 131 -6.59 0.09 6.95
C TRP A 131 -7.06 -0.25 5.54
N LEU A 132 -8.11 -1.04 5.44
CA LEU A 132 -8.73 -1.49 4.21
C LEU A 132 -10.24 -1.40 4.34
N ILE A 133 -10.89 -0.95 3.28
CA ILE A 133 -12.35 -0.99 3.14
C ILE A 133 -12.64 -1.84 1.90
N LEU A 134 -13.46 -2.87 2.07
CA LEU A 134 -13.97 -3.69 0.99
C LEU A 134 -15.37 -3.21 0.63
N PHE A 135 -15.56 -2.85 -0.62
CA PHE A 135 -16.87 -2.51 -1.16
C PHE A 135 -17.38 -3.64 -2.04
N ASP A 136 -18.59 -4.09 -1.78
CA ASP A 136 -19.35 -4.94 -2.68
C ASP A 136 -20.37 -4.07 -3.43
N PRO A 137 -20.02 -3.58 -4.62
CA PRO A 137 -20.87 -2.62 -5.34
C PRO A 137 -22.16 -3.23 -5.86
N THR A 138 -22.23 -4.55 -5.99
CA THR A 138 -23.41 -5.24 -6.49
C THR A 138 -23.59 -6.62 -5.87
N SER A 139 -24.83 -6.97 -5.58
CA SER A 139 -25.20 -8.33 -5.21
C SER A 139 -25.57 -9.21 -6.44
N ALA A 140 -25.56 -8.64 -7.64
CA ALA A 140 -25.90 -9.32 -8.88
C ALA A 140 -24.75 -10.23 -9.39
N CYS A 141 -24.40 -11.21 -8.60
CA CYS A 141 -23.38 -12.19 -8.97
C CYS A 141 -24.01 -13.34 -9.79
N ASN A 142 -23.34 -13.71 -10.88
CA ASN A 142 -23.74 -14.84 -11.73
C ASN A 142 -23.01 -16.15 -11.38
N MET A 143 -22.23 -16.15 -10.28
CA MET A 143 -21.48 -17.32 -9.82
C MET A 143 -22.19 -17.99 -8.66
N HIS A 144 -22.02 -19.31 -8.55
CA HIS A 144 -22.51 -20.13 -7.44
C HIS A 144 -21.33 -20.82 -6.73
N CYS A 145 -20.40 -20.01 -6.20
CA CYS A 145 -19.22 -20.55 -5.53
C CYS A 145 -19.59 -21.24 -4.22
N VAL A 146 -19.05 -22.44 -4.02
CA VAL A 146 -19.24 -23.19 -2.76
C VAL A 146 -18.63 -22.40 -1.61
N GLY A 147 -19.44 -22.12 -0.56
CA GLY A 147 -19.01 -21.36 0.61
C GLY A 147 -18.97 -19.84 0.39
N CYS A 148 -19.59 -19.34 -0.66
CA CYS A 148 -19.70 -17.90 -0.88
C CYS A 148 -20.67 -17.27 0.13
N TRP A 149 -20.15 -16.35 0.93
CA TRP A 149 -20.97 -15.62 1.93
C TRP A 149 -22.02 -14.69 1.29
N ALA A 150 -21.78 -14.22 0.05
CA ALA A 150 -22.66 -13.31 -0.68
C ALA A 150 -23.69 -14.04 -1.58
N GLY A 151 -23.65 -15.38 -1.67
CA GLY A 151 -24.46 -16.15 -2.62
C GLY A 151 -25.98 -16.12 -2.37
N GLU A 152 -26.41 -15.64 -1.21
CA GLU A 152 -27.83 -15.68 -0.82
C GLU A 152 -28.51 -14.30 -0.82
N TYR A 153 -27.80 -13.21 -1.11
CA TYR A 153 -28.35 -11.84 -0.97
C TYR A 153 -29.23 -11.38 -2.14
N GLY A 154 -29.32 -12.13 -3.23
CA GLY A 154 -30.13 -11.77 -4.41
C GLY A 154 -29.63 -10.52 -5.13
N HIS A 155 -30.42 -10.04 -6.11
CA HIS A 155 -29.98 -8.98 -7.05
C HIS A 155 -30.51 -7.58 -6.73
N LYS A 156 -30.97 -7.32 -5.50
CA LYS A 156 -31.73 -6.10 -5.20
C LYS A 156 -30.90 -4.95 -4.62
N ASN A 157 -29.70 -5.22 -4.16
CA ASN A 157 -28.88 -4.25 -3.42
C ASN A 157 -27.63 -3.91 -4.23
N ASN A 158 -27.74 -2.87 -5.04
CA ASN A 158 -26.59 -2.30 -5.75
C ASN A 158 -26.25 -0.94 -5.15
N LEU A 159 -24.97 -0.70 -4.89
CA LEU A 159 -24.46 0.61 -4.55
C LEU A 159 -24.32 1.47 -5.81
N ARG A 160 -24.67 2.74 -5.71
CA ARG A 160 -24.37 3.74 -6.75
C ARG A 160 -22.99 4.32 -6.49
N PHE A 161 -22.36 4.90 -7.47
CA PHE A 161 -21.05 5.56 -7.29
C PHE A 161 -21.10 6.61 -6.18
N VAL A 162 -22.19 7.39 -6.08
CA VAL A 162 -22.39 8.39 -5.04
C VAL A 162 -22.47 7.78 -3.62
N ASP A 163 -22.80 6.51 -3.50
CA ASP A 163 -22.87 5.83 -2.20
C ASP A 163 -21.46 5.33 -1.75
N MET A 164 -20.44 5.41 -2.63
CA MET A 164 -19.05 4.97 -2.40
C MET A 164 -18.06 6.14 -2.26
N GLU A 165 -18.46 7.37 -2.56
CA GLU A 165 -17.71 8.61 -2.38
C GLU A 165 -17.88 9.18 -0.96
#